data_61b0ad0ec099f409559f55f3c41060df
#
_entry.id   61b0ad0ec099f409559f55f3c41060df
#
_cell.length_a   1.000
_cell.length_b   1.000
_cell.length_c   1.000
_cell.angle_alpha   90.00
_cell.angle_beta   90.00
_cell.angle_gamma   90.00
#
_symmetry.space_group_name_H-M   'P 1'
#
loop_
_entity.id
_entity.type
_entity.pdbx_description
1 polymer ?
#
loop_
_entity_poly.entity_id
_entity_poly.type
_entity_poly.pdbx_seq_one_letter_code
_entity_poly.pdbx_strand_id
1 'polypeptide(L)'
;MRRTVVVLACVGAVVVLVVAAVVAVVITRSSTTSRDDARFQESIASFYESPDTPAAPGELIRIEPIDDLDVPGGTAYRMLYGTQRPDGSPAVSSGMLIVPTAPAPPGGRPVLAWSHGTLGFGDECTPSRRYHPTMDTLDFTNWLPSVMARGWVVAATDYTGLGTAGDTYYLIARSEAQDVLNSVRAARDHAPAQASSVYATFGHSQGGHAAIGTAMFADYAPELRSVGAAAAAPAALLGPLFSEQWNTFVAWGIGPSVAVSWPVVYPDLPLEGVLGDAAMSRYRSLADGCITDELPELLLERAEGEQFFDSDPMQNPDWAAAAADQTIDLSRVDIPLFVVQSLADTVVLPNTTALLARTACAAPSPESDVAWIGQVAHQDTAKVGGLVAVDWLQDRFDGVPAPNSCSHPSPIAPAEPTG
;
A
#
# COMPACT_ATOMS: atom_id res chain seq x y z
N MET A 1 4.40 -33.32 53.53
CA MET A 1 4.96 -32.01 53.14
C MET A 1 6.26 -32.09 52.30
N ARG A 2 7.33 -32.80 52.68
CA ARG A 2 8.59 -32.87 51.88
C ARG A 2 8.46 -33.41 50.46
N ARG A 3 7.64 -34.44 50.20
CA ARG A 3 7.41 -35.04 48.87
C ARG A 3 6.66 -34.11 47.91
N THR A 4 5.70 -33.32 48.40
CA THR A 4 4.92 -32.40 47.59
C THR A 4 5.77 -31.20 47.14
N VAL A 5 6.69 -30.70 47.99
CA VAL A 5 7.59 -29.58 47.63
C VAL A 5 8.61 -30.01 46.56
N VAL A 6 9.12 -31.26 46.63
CA VAL A 6 10.06 -31.79 45.63
C VAL A 6 9.37 -31.94 44.26
N VAL A 7 8.13 -32.43 44.22
CA VAL A 7 7.38 -32.59 42.95
C VAL A 7 7.08 -31.21 42.34
N LEU A 8 6.68 -30.20 43.11
CA LEU A 8 6.47 -28.83 42.62
C LEU A 8 7.76 -28.19 42.12
N ALA A 9 8.88 -28.40 42.78
CA ALA A 9 10.19 -27.93 42.32
C ALA A 9 10.63 -28.60 41.02
N CYS A 10 10.39 -29.88 40.86
CA CYS A 10 10.71 -30.59 39.61
C CYS A 10 9.81 -30.15 38.45
N VAL A 11 8.51 -29.97 38.71
CA VAL A 11 7.59 -29.45 37.67
C VAL A 11 7.96 -28.03 37.26
N GLY A 12 8.29 -27.16 38.21
CA GLY A 12 8.77 -25.79 37.91
C GLY A 12 10.06 -25.76 37.07
N ALA A 13 11.03 -26.65 37.41
CA ALA A 13 12.26 -26.78 36.65
C ALA A 13 12.03 -27.29 35.20
N VAL A 14 11.15 -28.25 35.04
CA VAL A 14 10.77 -28.74 33.69
C VAL A 14 10.08 -27.67 32.87
N VAL A 15 9.16 -26.88 33.44
CA VAL A 15 8.49 -25.78 32.75
C VAL A 15 9.51 -24.71 32.31
N VAL A 16 10.43 -24.34 33.18
CA VAL A 16 11.49 -23.36 32.84
C VAL A 16 12.39 -23.87 31.73
N LEU A 17 12.78 -25.17 31.75
CA LEU A 17 13.59 -25.77 30.69
C LEU A 17 12.85 -25.83 29.35
N VAL A 18 11.55 -26.16 29.37
CA VAL A 18 10.72 -26.17 28.16
C VAL A 18 10.57 -24.75 27.58
N VAL A 19 10.30 -23.76 28.42
CA VAL A 19 10.22 -22.37 27.99
C VAL A 19 11.56 -21.88 27.42
N ALA A 20 12.67 -22.18 28.10
CA ALA A 20 14.01 -21.83 27.62
C ALA A 20 14.33 -22.51 26.27
N ALA A 21 13.95 -23.76 26.09
CA ALA A 21 14.14 -24.49 24.84
C ALA A 21 13.27 -23.89 23.71
N VAL A 22 12.02 -23.55 23.98
CA VAL A 22 11.13 -22.89 23.02
C VAL A 22 11.69 -21.54 22.64
N VAL A 23 12.09 -20.72 23.60
CA VAL A 23 12.70 -19.40 23.35
C VAL A 23 13.99 -19.56 22.54
N ALA A 24 14.86 -20.51 22.87
CA ALA A 24 16.07 -20.75 22.09
C ALA A 24 15.77 -21.20 20.65
N VAL A 25 14.76 -22.03 20.44
CA VAL A 25 14.32 -22.44 19.08
C VAL A 25 13.76 -21.26 18.31
N VAL A 26 12.95 -20.42 18.95
CA VAL A 26 12.39 -19.20 18.32
C VAL A 26 13.52 -18.24 17.94
N ILE A 27 14.43 -17.92 18.86
CA ILE A 27 15.58 -17.06 18.58
C ILE A 27 16.45 -17.62 17.46
N THR A 28 16.73 -18.94 17.48
CA THR A 28 17.56 -19.57 16.45
C THR A 28 16.87 -19.54 15.09
N ARG A 29 15.57 -19.77 15.00
CA ARG A 29 14.80 -19.69 13.75
C ARG A 29 14.77 -18.26 13.24
N SER A 30 14.44 -17.29 14.09
CA SER A 30 14.42 -15.88 13.72
C SER A 30 15.79 -15.42 13.19
N SER A 31 16.88 -15.75 13.89
CA SER A 31 18.23 -15.38 13.44
C SER A 31 18.68 -16.10 12.15
N THR A 32 18.17 -17.29 11.87
CA THR A 32 18.46 -18.01 10.63
C THR A 32 17.70 -17.39 9.47
N THR A 33 16.41 -17.11 9.65
CA THR A 33 15.57 -16.45 8.64
C THR A 33 16.13 -15.07 8.28
N SER A 34 16.51 -14.26 9.26
CA SER A 34 17.13 -12.95 9.00
C SER A 34 18.44 -13.02 8.21
N ARG A 35 19.26 -14.08 8.44
CA ARG A 35 20.50 -14.28 7.69
C ARG A 35 20.25 -14.73 6.25
N ASP A 36 19.26 -15.57 6.05
CA ASP A 36 18.90 -16.08 4.73
C ASP A 36 18.24 -14.98 3.92
N ASP A 37 17.41 -14.13 4.54
CA ASP A 37 16.88 -12.91 3.94
C ASP A 37 17.99 -11.93 3.53
N ALA A 38 18.92 -11.60 4.45
CA ALA A 38 20.04 -10.72 4.12
C ALA A 38 20.88 -11.24 2.93
N ARG A 39 21.13 -12.55 2.84
CA ARG A 39 21.83 -13.15 1.69
C ARG A 39 21.01 -13.05 0.41
N PHE A 40 19.69 -13.25 0.51
CA PHE A 40 18.80 -13.09 -0.62
C PHE A 40 18.82 -11.64 -1.11
N GLN A 41 18.67 -10.64 -0.21
CA GLN A 41 18.76 -9.22 -0.56
C GLN A 41 20.08 -8.88 -1.26
N GLU A 42 21.21 -9.39 -0.74
CA GLU A 42 22.51 -9.22 -1.39
C GLU A 42 22.56 -9.85 -2.79
N SER A 43 21.95 -11.03 -2.97
CA SER A 43 21.94 -11.75 -4.25
C SER A 43 21.16 -11.04 -5.36
N ILE A 44 20.13 -10.25 -5.00
CA ILE A 44 19.27 -9.52 -5.95
C ILE A 44 19.59 -8.03 -6.02
N ALA A 45 20.54 -7.52 -5.23
CA ALA A 45 20.81 -6.08 -5.09
C ALA A 45 21.10 -5.42 -6.45
N SER A 46 21.88 -6.08 -7.33
CA SER A 46 22.22 -5.56 -8.67
C SER A 46 21.01 -5.40 -9.60
N PHE A 47 19.92 -6.12 -9.35
CA PHE A 47 18.67 -5.94 -10.10
C PHE A 47 18.07 -4.56 -9.89
N TYR A 48 18.19 -4.00 -8.67
CA TYR A 48 17.57 -2.74 -8.26
C TYR A 48 18.47 -1.51 -8.44
N GLU A 49 19.70 -1.69 -8.95
CA GLU A 49 20.58 -0.58 -9.25
C GLU A 49 20.04 0.28 -10.41
N SER A 50 20.09 1.60 -10.23
CA SER A 50 19.73 2.54 -11.28
C SER A 50 20.67 2.39 -12.49
N PRO A 51 20.16 2.54 -13.71
CA PRO A 51 21.02 2.54 -14.90
C PRO A 51 21.89 3.81 -14.96
N ASP A 52 23.06 3.74 -15.60
CA ASP A 52 23.95 4.90 -15.80
C ASP A 52 23.29 6.04 -16.57
N THR A 53 22.39 5.71 -17.48
CA THR A 53 21.61 6.67 -18.26
C THR A 53 20.16 6.63 -17.74
N PRO A 54 19.56 7.80 -17.41
CA PRO A 54 18.17 7.83 -16.98
C PRO A 54 17.25 7.19 -18.03
N ALA A 55 16.40 6.28 -17.59
CA ALA A 55 15.36 5.68 -18.42
C ALA A 55 14.17 6.64 -18.58
N ALA A 56 13.47 6.51 -19.71
CA ALA A 56 12.24 7.25 -19.91
C ALA A 56 11.12 6.77 -18.95
N PRO A 57 10.15 7.63 -18.59
CA PRO A 57 9.03 7.23 -17.76
C PRO A 57 8.24 6.05 -18.35
N GLY A 58 8.17 4.94 -17.62
CA GLY A 58 7.52 3.70 -18.03
C GLY A 58 8.39 2.77 -18.86
N GLU A 59 9.62 3.15 -19.21
CA GLU A 59 10.57 2.25 -19.88
C GLU A 59 10.94 1.08 -18.97
N LEU A 60 10.74 -0.15 -19.44
CA LEU A 60 11.14 -1.36 -18.72
C LEU A 60 12.66 -1.54 -18.78
N ILE A 61 13.34 -1.39 -17.65
CA ILE A 61 14.79 -1.46 -17.54
C ILE A 61 15.26 -2.91 -17.39
N ARG A 62 14.65 -3.64 -16.45
CA ARG A 62 14.96 -5.06 -16.12
C ARG A 62 13.69 -5.81 -15.78
N ILE A 63 13.71 -7.11 -16.05
CA ILE A 63 12.64 -8.02 -15.66
C ILE A 63 13.22 -9.42 -15.41
N GLU A 64 12.83 -10.06 -14.31
CA GLU A 64 13.24 -11.41 -13.93
C GLU A 64 12.07 -12.19 -13.32
N PRO A 65 11.96 -13.51 -13.51
CA PRO A 65 10.95 -14.32 -12.83
C PRO A 65 11.12 -14.29 -11.31
N ILE A 66 10.00 -14.43 -10.60
CA ILE A 66 9.97 -14.71 -9.15
C ILE A 66 9.54 -16.18 -9.01
N ASP A 67 10.53 -17.07 -9.00
CA ASP A 67 10.29 -18.52 -9.10
C ASP A 67 9.66 -19.14 -7.84
N ASP A 68 9.78 -18.49 -6.69
CA ASP A 68 9.25 -18.96 -5.40
C ASP A 68 7.87 -18.37 -5.05
N LEU A 69 7.27 -17.56 -5.92
CA LEU A 69 5.88 -17.14 -5.81
C LEU A 69 4.97 -17.98 -6.69
N ASP A 70 4.19 -18.89 -6.06
CA ASP A 70 3.18 -19.68 -6.76
C ASP A 70 1.93 -18.84 -7.03
N VAL A 71 1.67 -18.55 -8.32
CA VAL A 71 0.48 -17.83 -8.78
C VAL A 71 -0.38 -18.76 -9.65
N PRO A 72 -1.53 -19.24 -9.15
CA PRO A 72 -2.41 -20.09 -9.93
C PRO A 72 -2.84 -19.42 -11.25
N GLY A 73 -2.45 -20.00 -12.39
CA GLY A 73 -2.79 -19.50 -13.72
C GLY A 73 -1.96 -18.31 -14.20
N GLY A 74 -0.91 -17.94 -13.50
CA GLY A 74 -0.02 -16.82 -13.85
C GLY A 74 1.45 -17.14 -13.65
N THR A 75 2.31 -16.23 -14.12
CA THR A 75 3.76 -16.18 -13.85
C THR A 75 4.09 -14.82 -13.31
N ALA A 76 4.77 -14.78 -12.16
CA ALA A 76 5.21 -13.54 -11.52
C ALA A 76 6.65 -13.18 -11.94
N TYR A 77 6.87 -11.90 -12.12
CA TYR A 77 8.17 -11.30 -12.42
C TYR A 77 8.41 -10.13 -11.48
N ARG A 78 9.65 -9.87 -11.10
CA ARG A 78 10.07 -8.55 -10.62
C ARG A 78 10.44 -7.70 -11.83
N MET A 79 10.13 -6.41 -11.76
CA MET A 79 10.46 -5.45 -12.80
C MET A 79 11.11 -4.20 -12.20
N LEU A 80 12.02 -3.60 -12.95
CA LEU A 80 12.58 -2.27 -12.69
C LEU A 80 12.24 -1.39 -13.88
N TYR A 81 11.73 -0.18 -13.64
CA TYR A 81 11.28 0.70 -14.71
C TYR A 81 11.58 2.17 -14.41
N GLY A 82 11.66 2.98 -15.46
CA GLY A 82 11.82 4.42 -15.36
C GLY A 82 10.57 5.11 -14.82
N THR A 83 10.77 6.11 -13.96
CA THR A 83 9.72 6.97 -13.44
C THR A 83 10.24 8.39 -13.22
N GLN A 84 9.47 9.22 -12.52
CA GLN A 84 9.84 10.60 -12.20
C GLN A 84 9.53 10.92 -10.74
N ARG A 85 10.38 11.76 -10.14
CA ARG A 85 10.07 12.40 -8.85
C ARG A 85 8.96 13.45 -9.00
N PRO A 86 8.38 13.93 -7.92
CA PRO A 86 7.37 15.00 -7.97
C PRO A 86 7.82 16.28 -8.69
N ASP A 87 9.12 16.58 -8.68
CA ASP A 87 9.74 17.71 -9.37
C ASP A 87 9.99 17.47 -10.87
N GLY A 88 9.64 16.29 -11.38
CA GLY A 88 9.85 15.88 -12.78
C GLY A 88 11.24 15.34 -13.08
N SER A 89 12.18 15.29 -12.13
CA SER A 89 13.49 14.69 -12.33
C SER A 89 13.41 13.17 -12.50
N PRO A 90 14.30 12.57 -13.31
CA PRO A 90 14.29 11.12 -13.53
C PRO A 90 14.48 10.32 -12.25
N ALA A 91 13.77 9.21 -12.13
CA ALA A 91 13.90 8.23 -11.07
C ALA A 91 13.70 6.81 -11.63
N VAL A 92 13.91 5.82 -10.80
CA VAL A 92 13.52 4.43 -11.05
C VAL A 92 12.56 3.98 -9.96
N SER A 93 11.64 3.10 -10.33
CA SER A 93 10.81 2.37 -9.40
C SER A 93 10.87 0.88 -9.74
N SER A 94 10.56 0.06 -8.76
CA SER A 94 10.42 -1.38 -8.95
C SER A 94 8.98 -1.83 -8.79
N GLY A 95 8.75 -3.11 -9.03
CA GLY A 95 7.43 -3.69 -8.84
C GLY A 95 7.36 -5.12 -9.31
N MET A 96 6.14 -5.63 -9.35
CA MET A 96 5.84 -6.96 -9.84
C MET A 96 4.98 -6.89 -11.09
N LEU A 97 5.26 -7.77 -12.04
CA LEU A 97 4.42 -8.02 -13.21
C LEU A 97 3.91 -9.45 -13.14
N ILE A 98 2.59 -9.64 -13.16
CA ILE A 98 1.99 -10.97 -13.14
C ILE A 98 1.22 -11.18 -14.44
N VAL A 99 1.65 -12.19 -15.19
CA VAL A 99 1.17 -12.45 -16.54
C VAL A 99 0.38 -13.76 -16.57
N PRO A 100 -0.90 -13.75 -17.02
CA PRO A 100 -1.66 -14.98 -17.18
C PRO A 100 -0.99 -15.95 -18.16
N THR A 101 -1.02 -17.24 -17.84
CA THR A 101 -0.48 -18.31 -18.72
C THR A 101 -1.45 -18.65 -19.88
N ALA A 102 -2.74 -18.34 -19.77
CA ALA A 102 -3.70 -18.49 -20.84
C ALA A 102 -3.35 -17.58 -22.04
N PRO A 103 -3.75 -17.88 -23.28
CA PRO A 103 -3.54 -17.00 -24.43
C PRO A 103 -4.16 -15.62 -24.27
N ALA A 104 -3.50 -14.56 -24.76
CA ALA A 104 -4.08 -13.23 -24.75
C ALA A 104 -5.27 -13.10 -25.71
N PRO A 105 -6.28 -12.29 -25.36
CA PRO A 105 -7.38 -11.98 -26.27
C PRO A 105 -6.90 -11.08 -27.42
N PRO A 106 -7.65 -11.03 -28.54
CA PRO A 106 -7.41 -10.04 -29.57
C PRO A 106 -7.43 -8.62 -28.99
N GLY A 107 -6.42 -7.80 -29.31
CA GLY A 107 -6.29 -6.44 -28.78
C GLY A 107 -5.44 -6.31 -27.51
N GLY A 108 -4.94 -7.43 -27.00
CA GLY A 108 -4.09 -7.46 -25.79
C GLY A 108 -4.90 -7.64 -24.50
N ARG A 109 -4.18 -7.84 -23.41
CA ARG A 109 -4.78 -8.07 -22.07
C ARG A 109 -5.11 -6.74 -21.39
N PRO A 110 -6.29 -6.60 -20.79
CA PRO A 110 -6.53 -5.53 -19.82
C PRO A 110 -5.47 -5.56 -18.71
N VAL A 111 -5.14 -4.39 -18.16
CA VAL A 111 -4.17 -4.27 -17.08
C VAL A 111 -4.88 -3.87 -15.79
N LEU A 112 -4.66 -4.63 -14.72
CA LEU A 112 -4.97 -4.21 -13.37
C LEU A 112 -3.70 -3.63 -12.74
N ALA A 113 -3.69 -2.32 -12.50
CA ALA A 113 -2.62 -1.68 -11.76
C ALA A 113 -2.92 -1.81 -10.26
N TRP A 114 -2.11 -2.62 -9.57
CA TRP A 114 -2.24 -2.84 -8.13
C TRP A 114 -1.31 -1.91 -7.36
N SER A 115 -1.83 -1.36 -6.27
CA SER A 115 -1.16 -0.46 -5.36
C SER A 115 -1.28 -0.97 -3.94
N HIS A 116 -0.14 -1.35 -3.33
CA HIS A 116 -0.10 -1.90 -1.97
C HIS A 116 -0.28 -0.84 -0.89
N GLY A 117 -0.66 -1.26 0.32
CA GLY A 117 -0.72 -0.43 1.51
C GLY A 117 0.66 -0.14 2.13
N THR A 118 0.68 0.54 3.26
CA THR A 118 1.91 0.88 4.00
C THR A 118 2.65 -0.37 4.46
N LEU A 119 3.96 -0.45 4.16
CA LEU A 119 4.81 -1.60 4.49
C LEU A 119 6.05 -1.25 5.31
N GLY A 120 6.48 0.03 5.30
CA GLY A 120 7.78 0.50 5.74
C GLY A 120 8.74 0.68 4.56
N PHE A 121 9.93 1.25 4.80
CA PHE A 121 10.85 1.68 3.73
C PHE A 121 12.06 0.75 3.57
N GLY A 122 12.26 -0.21 4.45
CA GLY A 122 13.34 -1.20 4.34
C GLY A 122 13.23 -2.02 3.04
N ASP A 123 14.36 -2.38 2.49
CA ASP A 123 14.44 -3.18 1.27
C ASP A 123 13.66 -4.50 1.37
N GLU A 124 13.72 -5.15 2.54
CA GLU A 124 13.00 -6.39 2.84
C GLU A 124 11.48 -6.23 2.93
N CYS A 125 10.99 -4.98 3.13
CA CYS A 125 9.56 -4.68 3.16
C CYS A 125 8.96 -4.61 1.75
N THR A 126 9.80 -4.32 0.75
CA THR A 126 9.41 -4.09 -0.64
C THR A 126 8.83 -5.37 -1.28
N PRO A 127 7.61 -5.33 -1.85
CA PRO A 127 6.94 -6.52 -2.37
C PRO A 127 7.77 -7.33 -3.38
N SER A 128 8.39 -6.68 -4.37
CA SER A 128 9.17 -7.37 -5.40
C SER A 128 10.53 -7.90 -4.90
N ARG A 129 11.01 -7.44 -3.74
CA ARG A 129 12.24 -7.87 -3.07
C ARG A 129 12.03 -8.89 -1.96
N ARG A 130 10.78 -9.17 -1.61
CA ARG A 130 10.48 -10.01 -0.45
C ARG A 130 11.05 -11.42 -0.60
N TYR A 131 11.71 -11.90 0.46
CA TYR A 131 12.18 -13.27 0.56
C TYR A 131 11.00 -14.21 0.83
N HIS A 132 10.84 -15.25 0.00
CA HIS A 132 9.70 -16.16 0.03
C HIS A 132 8.34 -15.45 0.07
N PRO A 133 8.00 -14.65 -0.96
CA PRO A 133 6.71 -13.99 -1.02
C PRO A 133 5.57 -15.02 -1.10
N THR A 134 4.45 -14.71 -0.48
CA THR A 134 3.22 -15.50 -0.58
C THR A 134 2.06 -14.62 -1.03
N MET A 135 1.02 -15.22 -1.57
CA MET A 135 -0.22 -14.51 -1.92
C MET A 135 -0.77 -13.70 -0.76
N ASP A 136 -0.64 -14.22 0.48
CA ASP A 136 -1.14 -13.55 1.68
C ASP A 136 -0.29 -12.34 2.06
N THR A 137 1.04 -12.46 2.04
CA THR A 137 1.97 -11.37 2.37
C THR A 137 1.98 -10.24 1.33
N LEU A 138 1.38 -10.47 0.15
CA LEU A 138 1.26 -9.52 -0.95
C LEU A 138 -0.16 -8.98 -1.12
N ASP A 139 -1.08 -9.27 -0.19
CA ASP A 139 -2.52 -8.95 -0.29
C ASP A 139 -3.24 -9.49 -1.54
N PHE A 140 -2.68 -10.52 -2.18
CA PHE A 140 -3.21 -11.12 -3.41
C PHE A 140 -4.21 -12.25 -3.16
N THR A 141 -4.30 -12.72 -1.91
CA THR A 141 -5.19 -13.82 -1.53
C THR A 141 -6.64 -13.49 -1.91
N ASN A 142 -7.34 -14.51 -2.38
CA ASN A 142 -8.73 -14.52 -2.82
C ASN A 142 -9.01 -13.84 -4.17
N TRP A 143 -8.39 -12.74 -4.54
CA TRP A 143 -8.77 -12.01 -5.75
C TRP A 143 -7.83 -12.22 -6.95
N LEU A 144 -6.50 -12.39 -6.75
CA LEU A 144 -5.56 -12.54 -7.87
C LEU A 144 -5.85 -13.76 -8.76
N PRO A 145 -6.21 -14.96 -8.22
CA PRO A 145 -6.60 -16.07 -9.08
C PRO A 145 -7.78 -15.75 -10.01
N SER A 146 -8.72 -14.93 -9.55
CA SER A 146 -9.85 -14.46 -10.35
C SER A 146 -9.39 -13.52 -11.48
N VAL A 147 -8.43 -12.65 -11.22
CA VAL A 147 -7.80 -11.78 -12.23
C VAL A 147 -7.06 -12.60 -13.29
N MET A 148 -6.29 -13.62 -12.87
CA MET A 148 -5.60 -14.53 -13.77
C MET A 148 -6.58 -15.30 -14.66
N ALA A 149 -7.69 -15.78 -14.09
CA ALA A 149 -8.73 -16.49 -14.83
C ALA A 149 -9.44 -15.60 -15.88
N ARG A 150 -9.51 -14.27 -15.64
CA ARG A 150 -10.02 -13.27 -16.60
C ARG A 150 -9.00 -12.90 -17.68
N GLY A 151 -7.76 -13.34 -17.53
CA GLY A 151 -6.69 -13.05 -18.48
C GLY A 151 -6.12 -11.63 -18.38
N TRP A 152 -6.30 -10.93 -17.25
CA TRP A 152 -5.71 -9.59 -17.05
C TRP A 152 -4.28 -9.69 -16.56
N VAL A 153 -3.44 -8.80 -17.04
CA VAL A 153 -2.10 -8.57 -16.48
C VAL A 153 -2.23 -7.77 -15.20
N VAL A 154 -1.43 -8.09 -14.17
CA VAL A 154 -1.28 -7.24 -13.00
C VAL A 154 0.07 -6.53 -13.06
N ALA A 155 0.05 -5.19 -13.00
CA ALA A 155 1.22 -4.35 -12.81
C ALA A 155 1.16 -3.78 -11.38
N ALA A 156 2.03 -4.25 -10.50
CA ALA A 156 2.05 -3.88 -9.09
C ALA A 156 3.32 -3.08 -8.80
N THR A 157 3.19 -1.77 -8.59
CA THR A 157 4.33 -0.92 -8.23
C THR A 157 4.76 -1.14 -6.78
N ASP A 158 6.06 -1.01 -6.51
CA ASP A 158 6.60 -0.90 -5.14
C ASP A 158 6.66 0.56 -4.67
N TYR A 159 6.44 1.52 -5.55
CA TYR A 159 6.67 2.98 -5.44
C TYR A 159 8.16 3.38 -5.44
N THR A 160 8.42 4.61 -5.89
CA THR A 160 9.76 5.21 -5.91
C THR A 160 10.36 5.29 -4.51
N GLY A 161 11.61 4.84 -4.39
CA GLY A 161 12.36 4.84 -3.14
C GLY A 161 12.15 3.59 -2.27
N LEU A 162 11.15 2.73 -2.57
CA LEU A 162 11.05 1.41 -1.96
C LEU A 162 11.85 0.42 -2.80
N GLY A 163 12.83 -0.24 -2.17
CA GLY A 163 13.72 -1.20 -2.83
C GLY A 163 14.65 -0.60 -3.89
N THR A 164 14.56 0.69 -4.17
CA THR A 164 15.40 1.42 -5.12
C THR A 164 16.04 2.62 -4.42
N ALA A 165 17.17 3.11 -4.95
CA ALA A 165 17.86 4.24 -4.34
C ALA A 165 17.09 5.55 -4.50
N GLY A 166 17.14 6.39 -3.47
CA GLY A 166 16.56 7.73 -3.45
C GLY A 166 15.56 7.93 -2.33
N ASP A 167 14.88 9.08 -2.36
CA ASP A 167 13.87 9.42 -1.37
C ASP A 167 12.57 8.66 -1.62
N THR A 168 11.82 8.42 -0.56
CA THR A 168 10.46 7.88 -0.59
C THR A 168 9.44 9.00 -0.62
N TYR A 169 8.28 8.75 -1.23
CA TYR A 169 7.23 9.75 -1.43
C TYR A 169 5.88 9.23 -0.91
N TYR A 170 5.87 8.79 0.34
CA TYR A 170 4.70 8.21 0.99
C TYR A 170 3.53 9.20 1.06
N LEU A 171 2.36 8.80 0.55
CA LEU A 171 1.16 9.64 0.42
C LEU A 171 1.40 10.95 -0.33
N ILE A 172 2.31 10.96 -1.29
CA ILE A 172 2.48 12.05 -2.25
C ILE A 172 1.75 11.66 -3.55
N ALA A 173 0.54 12.16 -3.71
CA ALA A 173 -0.42 11.72 -4.73
C ALA A 173 0.15 11.71 -6.15
N ARG A 174 0.92 12.74 -6.53
CA ARG A 174 1.57 12.81 -7.85
C ARG A 174 2.59 11.69 -8.05
N SER A 175 3.45 11.43 -7.04
CA SER A 175 4.49 10.40 -7.15
C SER A 175 3.88 9.01 -7.26
N GLU A 176 2.93 8.70 -6.38
CA GLU A 176 2.22 7.42 -6.41
C GLU A 176 1.49 7.21 -7.75
N ALA A 177 0.80 8.23 -8.25
CA ALA A 177 0.11 8.17 -9.55
C ALA A 177 1.07 7.94 -10.71
N GLN A 178 2.22 8.62 -10.72
CA GLN A 178 3.25 8.44 -11.76
C GLN A 178 3.82 7.02 -11.71
N ASP A 179 4.08 6.47 -10.53
CA ASP A 179 4.58 5.12 -10.39
C ASP A 179 3.58 4.06 -10.85
N VAL A 180 2.29 4.23 -10.51
CA VAL A 180 1.20 3.37 -10.99
C VAL A 180 1.11 3.43 -12.52
N LEU A 181 1.08 4.62 -13.13
CA LEU A 181 0.99 4.77 -14.59
C LEU A 181 2.22 4.22 -15.32
N ASN A 182 3.41 4.43 -14.75
CA ASN A 182 4.66 3.92 -15.32
C ASN A 182 4.79 2.39 -15.18
N SER A 183 4.21 1.79 -14.12
CA SER A 183 4.13 0.33 -14.02
C SER A 183 3.26 -0.29 -15.13
N VAL A 184 2.17 0.39 -15.52
CA VAL A 184 1.34 -0.02 -16.67
C VAL A 184 2.11 0.11 -17.99
N ARG A 185 2.88 1.19 -18.18
CA ARG A 185 3.76 1.37 -19.35
C ARG A 185 4.80 0.27 -19.42
N ALA A 186 5.47 -0.04 -18.30
CA ALA A 186 6.47 -1.11 -18.22
C ALA A 186 5.87 -2.50 -18.53
N ALA A 187 4.65 -2.76 -18.06
CA ALA A 187 3.92 -3.98 -18.40
C ALA A 187 3.68 -4.10 -19.92
N ARG A 188 3.43 -2.99 -20.61
CA ARG A 188 3.24 -2.96 -22.07
C ARG A 188 4.54 -3.14 -22.84
N ASP A 189 5.67 -2.68 -22.29
CA ASP A 189 7.00 -2.88 -22.87
C ASP A 189 7.44 -4.36 -22.79
N HIS A 190 6.93 -5.13 -21.84
CA HIS A 190 7.19 -6.56 -21.78
C HIS A 190 6.33 -7.31 -22.81
N ALA A 191 6.87 -7.53 -23.99
CA ALA A 191 6.13 -8.16 -25.10
C ALA A 191 5.40 -9.47 -24.75
N PRO A 192 5.92 -10.40 -23.89
CA PRO A 192 5.18 -11.59 -23.49
C PRO A 192 3.89 -11.30 -22.71
N ALA A 193 3.79 -10.17 -22.02
CA ALA A 193 2.57 -9.79 -21.32
C ALA A 193 1.42 -9.46 -22.28
N GLN A 194 1.71 -8.98 -23.48
CA GLN A 194 0.70 -8.54 -24.45
C GLN A 194 -0.33 -7.59 -23.82
N ALA A 195 0.16 -6.70 -22.95
CA ALA A 195 -0.68 -5.76 -22.21
C ALA A 195 -1.24 -4.67 -23.14
N SER A 196 -2.52 -4.37 -23.03
CA SER A 196 -3.18 -3.31 -23.79
C SER A 196 -2.95 -1.93 -23.13
N SER A 197 -3.43 -0.86 -23.76
CA SER A 197 -3.45 0.48 -23.15
C SER A 197 -4.65 0.69 -22.22
N VAL A 198 -5.54 -0.29 -22.09
CA VAL A 198 -6.72 -0.20 -21.24
C VAL A 198 -6.39 -0.77 -19.87
N TYR A 199 -6.61 0.04 -18.85
CA TYR A 199 -6.31 -0.34 -17.47
C TYR A 199 -7.39 0.07 -16.49
N ALA A 200 -7.36 -0.55 -15.33
CA ALA A 200 -8.07 -0.12 -14.12
C ALA A 200 -7.09 -0.14 -12.96
N THR A 201 -7.38 0.62 -11.91
CA THR A 201 -6.58 0.60 -10.68
C THR A 201 -7.31 -0.12 -9.56
N PHE A 202 -6.56 -0.81 -8.70
CA PHE A 202 -7.04 -1.34 -7.43
C PHE A 202 -5.95 -1.17 -6.38
N GLY A 203 -6.32 -0.71 -5.19
CA GLY A 203 -5.33 -0.53 -4.13
C GLY A 203 -5.93 -0.59 -2.74
N HIS A 204 -5.07 -0.78 -1.74
CA HIS A 204 -5.44 -0.91 -0.34
C HIS A 204 -4.79 0.19 0.51
N SER A 205 -5.54 0.83 1.40
CA SER A 205 -5.00 1.83 2.35
C SER A 205 -4.27 2.98 1.64
N GLN A 206 -2.95 3.16 1.83
CA GLN A 206 -2.09 4.01 1.00
C GLN A 206 -2.30 3.72 -0.49
N GLY A 207 -2.32 2.45 -0.86
CA GLY A 207 -2.58 2.05 -2.25
C GLY A 207 -3.98 2.43 -2.76
N GLY A 208 -4.96 2.55 -1.87
CA GLY A 208 -6.27 3.09 -2.19
C GLY A 208 -6.21 4.59 -2.51
N HIS A 209 -5.37 5.35 -1.80
CA HIS A 209 -5.03 6.74 -2.13
C HIS A 209 -4.37 6.81 -3.52
N ALA A 210 -3.35 5.98 -3.78
CA ALA A 210 -2.67 5.90 -5.07
C ALA A 210 -3.64 5.53 -6.21
N ALA A 211 -4.49 4.51 -6.01
CA ALA A 211 -5.41 4.00 -7.02
C ALA A 211 -6.43 5.06 -7.47
N ILE A 212 -7.04 5.79 -6.53
CA ILE A 212 -7.97 6.88 -6.85
C ILE A 212 -7.19 8.10 -7.37
N GLY A 213 -6.06 8.43 -6.71
CA GLY A 213 -5.19 9.55 -7.08
C GLY A 213 -4.66 9.47 -8.50
N THR A 214 -4.46 8.27 -9.04
CA THR A 214 -4.01 8.06 -10.43
C THR A 214 -4.93 8.77 -11.44
N ALA A 215 -6.24 8.81 -11.19
CA ALA A 215 -7.19 9.50 -12.07
C ALA A 215 -6.98 11.03 -12.10
N MET A 216 -6.49 11.65 -11.02
CA MET A 216 -6.19 13.08 -10.97
C MET A 216 -5.02 13.46 -11.91
N PHE A 217 -4.19 12.52 -12.29
CA PHE A 217 -2.98 12.71 -13.08
C PHE A 217 -3.01 11.93 -14.41
N ALA A 218 -4.21 11.61 -14.92
CA ALA A 218 -4.38 10.88 -16.18
C ALA A 218 -3.66 11.55 -17.37
N ASP A 219 -3.57 12.88 -17.37
CA ASP A 219 -2.85 13.66 -18.41
C ASP A 219 -1.34 13.32 -18.48
N TYR A 220 -0.76 12.73 -17.44
CA TYR A 220 0.62 12.26 -17.45
C TYR A 220 0.84 11.09 -18.42
N ALA A 221 -0.19 10.29 -18.68
CA ALA A 221 -0.14 9.12 -19.54
C ALA A 221 -1.33 9.09 -20.53
N PRO A 222 -1.44 10.07 -21.44
CA PRO A 222 -2.60 10.24 -22.31
C PRO A 222 -2.81 9.09 -23.30
N GLU A 223 -1.81 8.24 -23.51
CA GLU A 223 -1.89 7.02 -24.33
C GLU A 223 -2.54 5.85 -23.58
N LEU A 224 -2.73 5.94 -22.25
CA LEU A 224 -3.41 4.95 -21.44
C LEU A 224 -4.87 5.35 -21.22
N ARG A 225 -5.75 4.38 -21.16
CA ARG A 225 -7.18 4.60 -20.93
C ARG A 225 -7.64 3.88 -19.67
N SER A 226 -7.90 4.62 -18.62
CA SER A 226 -8.55 4.10 -17.42
C SER A 226 -10.02 3.78 -17.68
N VAL A 227 -10.52 2.69 -17.08
CA VAL A 227 -11.94 2.33 -17.11
C VAL A 227 -12.61 2.45 -15.73
N GLY A 228 -11.84 2.59 -14.66
CA GLY A 228 -12.34 2.75 -13.30
C GLY A 228 -11.24 2.57 -12.26
N ALA A 229 -11.49 3.03 -11.05
CA ALA A 229 -10.65 2.85 -9.89
C ALA A 229 -11.42 2.14 -8.77
N ALA A 230 -10.81 1.10 -8.21
CA ALA A 230 -11.30 0.43 -7.01
C ALA A 230 -10.33 0.66 -5.85
N ALA A 231 -10.85 0.81 -4.64
CA ALA A 231 -10.04 1.02 -3.46
C ALA A 231 -10.61 0.28 -2.24
N ALA A 232 -9.76 -0.38 -1.49
CA ALA A 232 -10.09 -0.99 -0.21
C ALA A 232 -9.55 -0.11 0.92
N ALA A 233 -10.45 0.35 1.79
CA ALA A 233 -10.11 1.21 2.93
C ALA A 233 -9.13 2.37 2.57
N PRO A 234 -9.46 3.25 1.59
CA PRO A 234 -8.51 4.21 1.03
C PRO A 234 -8.18 5.35 1.99
N ALA A 235 -6.91 5.67 2.16
CA ALA A 235 -6.42 6.85 2.87
C ALA A 235 -6.60 8.13 2.01
N ALA A 236 -7.80 8.37 1.45
CA ALA A 236 -8.05 9.38 0.44
C ALA A 236 -8.19 10.81 0.99
N LEU A 237 -8.63 10.95 2.24
CA LEU A 237 -8.88 12.24 2.91
C LEU A 237 -7.92 12.39 4.09
N LEU A 238 -6.74 12.96 3.84
CA LEU A 238 -5.63 12.93 4.80
C LEU A 238 -5.88 13.83 6.02
N GLY A 239 -6.45 15.00 5.84
CA GLY A 239 -6.76 15.88 6.97
C GLY A 239 -7.64 15.21 8.02
N PRO A 240 -8.87 14.73 7.70
CA PRO A 240 -9.70 13.97 8.60
C PRO A 240 -9.01 12.74 9.19
N LEU A 241 -8.25 11.99 8.38
CA LEU A 241 -7.51 10.81 8.84
C LEU A 241 -6.51 11.16 9.94
N PHE A 242 -5.69 12.20 9.75
CA PHE A 242 -4.72 12.62 10.75
C PHE A 242 -5.38 13.18 12.01
N SER A 243 -6.40 14.03 11.87
CA SER A 243 -7.14 14.56 13.04
C SER A 243 -7.80 13.48 13.89
N GLU A 244 -8.26 12.39 13.27
CA GLU A 244 -8.91 11.30 14.01
C GLU A 244 -7.89 10.31 14.62
N GLN A 245 -6.68 10.23 14.06
CA GLN A 245 -5.70 9.17 14.40
C GLN A 245 -4.43 9.68 15.12
N TRP A 246 -4.21 10.99 15.23
CA TRP A 246 -2.94 11.56 15.72
C TRP A 246 -2.51 11.06 17.11
N ASN A 247 -3.46 10.73 17.99
CA ASN A 247 -3.20 10.27 19.35
C ASN A 247 -3.46 8.77 19.56
N THR A 248 -3.52 8.00 18.46
CA THR A 248 -3.72 6.55 18.51
C THR A 248 -2.42 5.81 18.16
N PHE A 249 -2.43 4.47 18.26
CA PHE A 249 -1.30 3.67 17.81
C PHE A 249 -1.06 3.78 16.28
N VAL A 250 -2.08 4.18 15.51
CA VAL A 250 -1.97 4.38 14.05
C VAL A 250 -0.97 5.49 13.73
N ALA A 251 -0.89 6.54 14.57
CA ALA A 251 0.10 7.59 14.41
C ALA A 251 1.54 7.04 14.46
N TRP A 252 1.81 6.06 15.31
CA TRP A 252 3.11 5.38 15.35
C TRP A 252 3.37 4.51 14.12
N GLY A 253 2.33 3.95 13.50
CA GLY A 253 2.46 3.13 12.30
C GLY A 253 2.68 3.93 11.01
N ILE A 254 1.95 5.05 10.82
CA ILE A 254 2.01 5.85 9.59
C ILE A 254 2.85 7.13 9.71
N GLY A 255 2.91 7.71 10.90
CA GLY A 255 3.60 8.96 11.17
C GLY A 255 5.08 8.96 10.79
N PRO A 256 5.86 7.89 11.09
CA PRO A 256 7.25 7.79 10.67
C PRO A 256 7.44 7.96 9.17
N SER A 257 6.64 7.29 8.35
CA SER A 257 6.70 7.38 6.89
C SER A 257 6.36 8.78 6.37
N VAL A 258 5.37 9.44 6.98
CA VAL A 258 5.02 10.84 6.67
C VAL A 258 6.16 11.78 7.07
N ALA A 259 6.71 11.63 8.28
CA ALA A 259 7.78 12.48 8.80
C ALA A 259 9.10 12.36 8.00
N VAL A 260 9.33 11.23 7.32
CA VAL A 260 10.47 11.06 6.39
C VAL A 260 10.15 11.64 5.02
N SER A 261 8.98 11.35 4.46
CA SER A 261 8.68 11.64 3.04
C SER A 261 8.22 13.08 2.78
N TRP A 262 7.38 13.64 3.66
CA TRP A 262 6.79 14.95 3.40
C TRP A 262 7.80 16.11 3.38
N PRO A 263 8.83 16.17 4.27
CA PRO A 263 9.86 17.21 4.18
C PRO A 263 10.67 17.19 2.88
N VAL A 264 10.67 16.09 2.12
CA VAL A 264 11.30 16.03 0.80
C VAL A 264 10.54 16.90 -0.20
N VAL A 265 9.21 16.97 -0.09
CA VAL A 265 8.33 17.76 -0.97
C VAL A 265 8.05 19.14 -0.38
N TYR A 266 8.00 19.24 0.95
CA TYR A 266 7.74 20.45 1.72
C TYR A 266 8.95 20.74 2.64
N PRO A 267 10.04 21.35 2.12
CA PRO A 267 11.28 21.50 2.89
C PRO A 267 11.17 22.32 4.19
N ASP A 268 10.15 23.19 4.25
CA ASP A 268 9.88 24.05 5.40
C ASP A 268 8.90 23.41 6.40
N LEU A 269 8.44 22.18 6.17
CA LEU A 269 7.48 21.50 7.04
C LEU A 269 8.11 21.25 8.42
N PRO A 270 7.59 21.84 9.51
CA PRO A 270 8.19 21.69 10.82
C PRO A 270 7.96 20.29 11.39
N LEU A 271 9.02 19.65 11.86
CA LEU A 271 8.94 18.44 12.67
C LEU A 271 9.07 18.76 14.16
N GLU A 272 9.96 19.72 14.52
CA GLU A 272 10.08 20.20 15.90
C GLU A 272 8.79 20.89 16.37
N GLY A 273 8.33 20.50 17.56
CA GLY A 273 7.09 21.03 18.13
C GLY A 273 5.81 20.45 17.50
N VAL A 274 5.95 19.50 16.60
CA VAL A 274 4.83 18.70 16.01
C VAL A 274 4.96 17.24 16.41
N LEU A 275 6.16 16.66 16.24
CA LEU A 275 6.44 15.31 16.71
C LEU A 275 6.78 15.32 18.20
N GLY A 276 6.32 14.31 18.94
CA GLY A 276 6.74 14.08 20.31
C GLY A 276 8.25 13.74 20.42
N ASP A 277 8.86 13.97 21.59
CA ASP A 277 10.30 13.77 21.81
C ASP A 277 10.75 12.34 21.46
N ALA A 278 9.96 11.33 21.84
CA ALA A 278 10.22 9.93 21.53
C ALA A 278 10.19 9.69 20.01
N ALA A 279 9.18 10.24 19.32
CA ALA A 279 9.04 10.15 17.88
C ALA A 279 10.20 10.85 17.16
N MET A 280 10.57 12.08 17.56
CA MET A 280 11.69 12.84 16.97
C MET A 280 13.01 12.07 17.02
N SER A 281 13.23 11.28 18.07
CA SER A 281 14.47 10.51 18.20
C SER A 281 14.53 9.27 17.31
N ARG A 282 13.39 8.79 16.78
CA ARG A 282 13.28 7.44 16.21
C ARG A 282 12.51 7.34 14.88
N TYR A 283 11.82 8.39 14.43
CA TYR A 283 10.93 8.29 13.25
C TYR A 283 11.63 7.72 12.01
N ARG A 284 12.93 7.98 11.81
CA ARG A 284 13.69 7.43 10.67
C ARG A 284 13.87 5.92 10.77
N SER A 285 14.32 5.43 11.95
CA SER A 285 14.49 3.99 12.15
C SER A 285 13.16 3.24 12.11
N LEU A 286 12.07 3.85 12.59
CA LEU A 286 10.73 3.27 12.51
C LEU A 286 10.19 3.25 11.07
N ALA A 287 10.53 4.26 10.27
CA ALA A 287 10.16 4.26 8.85
C ALA A 287 10.92 3.19 8.05
N ASP A 288 12.19 2.94 8.39
CA ASP A 288 13.03 1.93 7.73
C ASP A 288 12.60 0.50 8.10
N GLY A 289 11.96 0.28 9.25
CA GLY A 289 11.43 -1.02 9.66
C GLY A 289 10.18 -1.44 8.88
N CYS A 290 9.95 -2.76 8.76
CA CYS A 290 8.68 -3.25 8.20
C CYS A 290 7.57 -3.11 9.25
N ILE A 291 6.46 -2.49 8.87
CA ILE A 291 5.36 -2.17 9.80
C ILE A 291 4.82 -3.41 10.53
N THR A 292 4.86 -4.59 9.91
CA THR A 292 4.43 -5.85 10.53
C THR A 292 5.37 -6.31 11.63
N ASP A 293 6.66 -6.03 11.50
CA ASP A 293 7.70 -6.46 12.45
C ASP A 293 7.83 -5.46 13.60
N GLU A 294 7.57 -4.18 13.32
CA GLU A 294 7.58 -3.08 14.30
C GLU A 294 6.32 -3.04 15.20
N LEU A 295 5.24 -3.71 14.81
CA LEU A 295 3.97 -3.62 15.52
C LEU A 295 4.05 -3.88 17.04
N PRO A 296 4.83 -4.87 17.57
CA PRO A 296 4.98 -5.06 19.01
C PRO A 296 5.60 -3.86 19.73
N GLU A 297 6.60 -3.20 19.09
CA GLU A 297 7.27 -2.02 19.62
C GLU A 297 6.37 -0.80 19.61
N LEU A 298 5.64 -0.57 18.51
CA LEU A 298 4.65 0.51 18.39
C LEU A 298 3.55 0.42 19.46
N LEU A 299 3.09 -0.81 19.77
CA LEU A 299 2.13 -1.04 20.83
C LEU A 299 2.73 -0.79 22.22
N LEU A 300 4.03 -1.07 22.43
CA LEU A 300 4.72 -0.81 23.69
C LEU A 300 4.85 0.69 23.95
N GLU A 301 5.32 1.47 22.99
CA GLU A 301 5.42 2.94 23.08
C GLU A 301 4.07 3.55 23.47
N ARG A 302 3.01 3.11 22.82
CA ARG A 302 1.66 3.57 23.15
C ARG A 302 1.24 3.15 24.56
N ALA A 303 1.62 1.97 25.03
CA ALA A 303 1.31 1.49 26.37
C ALA A 303 2.07 2.25 27.46
N GLU A 304 3.24 2.79 27.16
CA GLU A 304 4.04 3.67 28.02
C GLU A 304 3.49 5.11 28.07
N GLY A 305 2.50 5.43 27.23
CA GLY A 305 1.84 6.73 27.19
C GLY A 305 2.48 7.73 26.25
N GLU A 306 3.51 7.31 25.48
CA GLU A 306 4.15 8.14 24.48
C GLU A 306 3.23 8.42 23.29
N GLN A 307 3.33 9.61 22.73
CA GLN A 307 2.59 10.03 21.56
C GLN A 307 3.53 10.30 20.39
N PHE A 308 3.13 9.94 19.16
CA PHE A 308 3.91 10.25 17.97
C PHE A 308 3.88 11.76 17.67
N PHE A 309 2.69 12.37 17.76
CA PHE A 309 2.50 13.81 17.63
C PHE A 309 2.21 14.42 19.01
N ASP A 310 2.79 15.57 19.30
CA ASP A 310 2.55 16.30 20.55
C ASP A 310 1.08 16.81 20.64
N SER A 311 0.51 17.11 19.50
CA SER A 311 -0.89 17.55 19.34
C SER A 311 -1.40 17.14 17.96
N ASP A 312 -2.69 17.38 17.68
CA ASP A 312 -3.23 17.16 16.33
C ASP A 312 -2.43 17.96 15.29
N PRO A 313 -1.70 17.30 14.37
CA PRO A 313 -0.88 17.97 13.37
C PRO A 313 -1.71 18.87 12.44
N MET A 314 -3.01 18.63 12.29
CA MET A 314 -3.89 19.48 11.49
C MET A 314 -4.17 20.85 12.14
N GLN A 315 -3.76 21.05 13.39
CA GLN A 315 -3.75 22.38 14.04
C GLN A 315 -2.51 23.21 13.64
N ASN A 316 -1.49 22.58 13.06
CA ASN A 316 -0.36 23.30 12.46
C ASN A 316 -0.71 23.66 11.01
N PRO A 317 -0.66 24.95 10.61
CA PRO A 317 -1.10 25.37 9.27
C PRO A 317 -0.29 24.77 8.13
N ASP A 318 1.01 24.51 8.32
CA ASP A 318 1.87 23.95 7.27
C ASP A 318 1.54 22.47 7.04
N TRP A 319 1.30 21.72 8.12
CA TRP A 319 0.85 20.34 8.05
C TRP A 319 -0.56 20.22 7.47
N ALA A 320 -1.48 21.09 7.86
CA ALA A 320 -2.82 21.12 7.29
C ALA A 320 -2.80 21.43 5.79
N ALA A 321 -1.96 22.38 5.36
CA ALA A 321 -1.78 22.71 3.96
C ALA A 321 -1.19 21.53 3.16
N ALA A 322 -0.16 20.87 3.70
CA ALA A 322 0.43 19.68 3.08
C ALA A 322 -0.59 18.54 2.97
N ALA A 323 -1.36 18.27 4.03
CA ALA A 323 -2.42 17.26 4.01
C ALA A 323 -3.51 17.58 2.98
N ALA A 324 -3.90 18.85 2.86
CA ALA A 324 -4.89 19.30 1.89
C ALA A 324 -4.37 19.12 0.45
N ASP A 325 -3.10 19.46 0.18
CA ASP A 325 -2.46 19.29 -1.14
C ASP A 325 -2.37 17.82 -1.58
N GLN A 326 -2.20 16.90 -0.63
CA GLN A 326 -2.13 15.46 -0.89
C GLN A 326 -3.49 14.74 -0.77
N THR A 327 -4.54 15.40 -0.30
CA THR A 327 -5.90 14.84 -0.29
C THR A 327 -6.43 14.67 -1.71
N ILE A 328 -7.13 13.57 -1.96
CA ILE A 328 -7.71 13.29 -3.29
C ILE A 328 -8.82 14.28 -3.62
N ASP A 329 -8.59 15.09 -4.64
CA ASP A 329 -9.57 16.03 -5.20
C ASP A 329 -10.48 15.30 -6.19
N LEU A 330 -11.66 14.90 -5.74
CA LEU A 330 -12.63 14.17 -6.55
C LEU A 330 -13.21 15.01 -7.71
N SER A 331 -13.06 16.33 -7.69
CA SER A 331 -13.46 17.17 -8.83
C SER A 331 -12.57 16.98 -10.07
N ARG A 332 -11.41 16.37 -9.89
CA ARG A 332 -10.44 16.03 -10.95
C ARG A 332 -10.51 14.56 -11.37
N VAL A 333 -11.42 13.80 -10.80
CA VAL A 333 -11.62 12.37 -11.10
C VAL A 333 -12.84 12.22 -12.01
N ASP A 334 -12.64 11.75 -13.23
CA ASP A 334 -13.68 11.62 -14.27
C ASP A 334 -14.01 10.16 -14.63
N ILE A 335 -13.46 9.21 -13.87
CA ILE A 335 -13.71 7.77 -14.04
C ILE A 335 -14.55 7.22 -12.89
N PRO A 336 -15.31 6.12 -13.09
CA PRO A 336 -16.07 5.48 -12.03
C PRO A 336 -15.20 5.01 -10.86
N LEU A 337 -15.71 5.18 -9.64
CA LEU A 337 -15.06 4.77 -8.39
C LEU A 337 -15.83 3.64 -7.70
N PHE A 338 -15.09 2.70 -7.14
CA PHE A 338 -15.60 1.68 -6.23
C PHE A 338 -14.78 1.64 -4.95
N VAL A 339 -15.44 1.69 -3.82
CA VAL A 339 -14.77 1.62 -2.52
C VAL A 339 -15.32 0.44 -1.72
N VAL A 340 -14.42 -0.37 -1.15
CA VAL A 340 -14.76 -1.37 -0.14
C VAL A 340 -14.26 -0.87 1.22
N GLN A 341 -15.16 -0.81 2.21
CA GLN A 341 -14.82 -0.34 3.56
C GLN A 341 -15.38 -1.27 4.63
N SER A 342 -14.52 -1.69 5.55
CA SER A 342 -14.96 -2.42 6.75
C SER A 342 -15.50 -1.47 7.79
N LEU A 343 -16.64 -1.83 8.39
CA LEU A 343 -17.22 -1.09 9.52
C LEU A 343 -16.45 -1.27 10.84
N ALA A 344 -15.50 -2.22 10.89
CA ALA A 344 -14.62 -2.47 12.03
C ALA A 344 -13.19 -1.97 11.81
N ASP A 345 -12.94 -1.21 10.73
CA ASP A 345 -11.63 -0.64 10.44
C ASP A 345 -11.25 0.39 11.52
N THR A 346 -10.08 0.21 12.11
CA THR A 346 -9.52 1.09 13.15
C THR A 346 -8.33 1.89 12.68
N VAL A 347 -7.96 1.79 11.41
CA VAL A 347 -6.84 2.52 10.77
C VAL A 347 -7.40 3.61 9.86
N VAL A 348 -8.02 3.24 8.76
CA VAL A 348 -8.83 4.17 7.96
C VAL A 348 -10.27 4.04 8.43
N LEU A 349 -10.67 4.97 9.26
CA LEU A 349 -11.96 4.90 9.95
C LEU A 349 -13.14 4.95 8.98
N PRO A 350 -14.21 4.18 9.21
CA PRO A 350 -15.35 4.13 8.29
C PRO A 350 -16.04 5.48 8.06
N ASN A 351 -15.98 6.40 9.05
CA ASN A 351 -16.53 7.75 8.92
C ASN A 351 -15.77 8.62 7.91
N THR A 352 -14.44 8.42 7.74
CA THR A 352 -13.66 9.11 6.70
C THR A 352 -14.05 8.61 5.31
N THR A 353 -14.31 7.30 5.14
CA THR A 353 -14.86 6.75 3.90
C THR A 353 -16.30 7.22 3.65
N ALA A 354 -17.13 7.39 4.70
CA ALA A 354 -18.45 7.98 4.54
C ALA A 354 -18.38 9.45 4.09
N LEU A 355 -17.37 10.21 4.55
CA LEU A 355 -17.10 11.55 4.05
C LEU A 355 -16.66 11.52 2.58
N LEU A 356 -15.76 10.62 2.20
CA LEU A 356 -15.33 10.42 0.80
C LEU A 356 -16.53 10.13 -0.10
N ALA A 357 -17.40 9.20 0.28
CA ALA A 357 -18.61 8.86 -0.45
C ALA A 357 -19.55 10.07 -0.62
N ARG A 358 -19.78 10.84 0.47
CA ARG A 358 -20.57 12.06 0.43
C ARG A 358 -19.98 13.10 -0.52
N THR A 359 -18.66 13.28 -0.50
CA THR A 359 -17.94 14.22 -1.38
C THR A 359 -18.02 13.77 -2.83
N ALA A 360 -17.84 12.48 -3.11
CA ALA A 360 -17.97 11.91 -4.44
C ALA A 360 -19.37 12.12 -5.01
N CYS A 361 -20.41 11.91 -4.19
CA CYS A 361 -21.80 12.14 -4.61
C CYS A 361 -22.14 13.63 -4.85
N ALA A 362 -21.38 14.55 -4.29
CA ALA A 362 -21.55 16.00 -4.53
C ALA A 362 -20.72 16.49 -5.72
N ALA A 363 -19.74 15.72 -6.17
CA ALA A 363 -18.92 16.07 -7.33
C ALA A 363 -19.72 15.90 -8.65
N PRO A 364 -19.41 16.68 -9.70
CA PRO A 364 -20.07 16.56 -11.00
C PRO A 364 -19.79 15.23 -11.72
N SER A 365 -18.77 14.54 -11.35
CA SER A 365 -18.26 13.21 -11.75
C SER A 365 -17.40 12.75 -10.58
N PRO A 366 -17.22 11.48 -10.30
CA PRO A 366 -17.63 10.29 -11.02
C PRO A 366 -18.86 9.61 -10.40
N GLU A 367 -19.37 8.60 -11.09
CA GLU A 367 -20.23 7.62 -10.46
C GLU A 367 -19.47 6.87 -9.37
N SER A 368 -20.00 6.88 -8.16
CA SER A 368 -19.34 6.30 -6.99
C SER A 368 -20.21 5.23 -6.36
N ASP A 369 -19.64 4.07 -6.11
CA ASP A 369 -20.28 2.97 -5.41
C ASP A 369 -19.44 2.53 -4.21
N VAL A 370 -20.08 2.25 -3.07
CA VAL A 370 -19.44 1.85 -1.83
C VAL A 370 -20.03 0.57 -1.28
N ALA A 371 -19.19 -0.45 -1.17
CA ALA A 371 -19.50 -1.72 -0.51
C ALA A 371 -19.03 -1.69 0.93
N TRP A 372 -19.98 -1.64 1.86
CA TRP A 372 -19.70 -1.75 3.29
C TRP A 372 -19.64 -3.21 3.70
N ILE A 373 -18.51 -3.64 4.27
CA ILE A 373 -18.33 -5.00 4.79
C ILE A 373 -18.31 -5.01 6.32
N GLY A 374 -18.56 -6.17 6.91
CA GLY A 374 -18.74 -6.32 8.35
C GLY A 374 -17.44 -6.29 9.16
N GLN A 375 -17.29 -7.23 10.08
CA GLN A 375 -16.22 -7.26 11.09
C GLN A 375 -14.89 -7.77 10.51
N VAL A 376 -14.21 -6.92 9.73
CA VAL A 376 -12.91 -7.22 9.08
C VAL A 376 -11.88 -6.19 9.57
N ALA A 377 -10.69 -6.63 9.93
CA ALA A 377 -9.59 -5.74 10.26
C ALA A 377 -9.11 -4.98 9.01
N HIS A 378 -8.48 -3.83 9.21
CA HIS A 378 -7.94 -3.00 8.12
C HIS A 378 -7.12 -3.79 7.11
N GLN A 379 -6.15 -4.57 7.59
CA GLN A 379 -5.21 -5.35 6.78
C GLN A 379 -5.87 -6.43 5.92
N ASP A 380 -7.08 -6.86 6.26
CA ASP A 380 -7.80 -7.89 5.53
C ASP A 380 -8.88 -7.31 4.59
N THR A 381 -9.06 -5.99 4.56
CA THR A 381 -10.13 -5.35 3.76
C THR A 381 -9.97 -5.63 2.27
N ALA A 382 -8.76 -5.55 1.72
CA ALA A 382 -8.50 -5.89 0.32
C ALA A 382 -8.67 -7.39 0.03
N LYS A 383 -8.28 -8.27 0.97
CA LYS A 383 -8.40 -9.72 0.82
C LYS A 383 -9.87 -10.17 0.79
N VAL A 384 -10.69 -9.58 1.67
CA VAL A 384 -12.12 -9.91 1.77
C VAL A 384 -12.94 -9.23 0.68
N GLY A 385 -12.67 -7.95 0.42
CA GLY A 385 -13.42 -7.14 -0.55
C GLY A 385 -12.91 -7.24 -1.99
N GLY A 386 -11.72 -7.82 -2.20
CA GLY A 386 -11.05 -7.80 -3.49
C GLY A 386 -11.80 -8.53 -4.60
N LEU A 387 -12.50 -9.63 -4.31
CA LEU A 387 -13.33 -10.30 -5.34
C LEU A 387 -14.49 -9.42 -5.83
N VAL A 388 -15.13 -8.69 -4.91
CA VAL A 388 -16.21 -7.76 -5.30
C VAL A 388 -15.64 -6.61 -6.13
N ALA A 389 -14.47 -6.11 -5.76
CA ALA A 389 -13.77 -5.08 -6.53
C ALA A 389 -13.40 -5.58 -7.94
N VAL A 390 -12.87 -6.80 -8.06
CA VAL A 390 -12.52 -7.41 -9.35
C VAL A 390 -13.76 -7.65 -10.22
N ASP A 391 -14.88 -8.09 -9.64
CA ASP A 391 -16.15 -8.26 -10.37
C ASP A 391 -16.68 -6.90 -10.86
N TRP A 392 -16.64 -5.87 -10.01
CA TRP A 392 -17.01 -4.52 -10.39
C TRP A 392 -16.12 -3.99 -11.53
N LEU A 393 -14.81 -4.20 -11.48
CA LEU A 393 -13.87 -3.80 -12.53
C LEU A 393 -14.07 -4.58 -13.83
N GLN A 394 -14.49 -5.85 -13.78
CA GLN A 394 -14.85 -6.62 -14.98
C GLN A 394 -15.94 -5.91 -15.77
N ASP A 395 -17.00 -5.47 -15.10
CA ASP A 395 -18.07 -4.71 -15.74
C ASP A 395 -17.57 -3.43 -16.42
N ARG A 396 -16.55 -2.76 -15.82
CA ARG A 396 -15.95 -1.56 -16.45
C ARG A 396 -15.12 -1.91 -17.68
N PHE A 397 -14.35 -3.00 -17.64
CA PHE A 397 -13.66 -3.50 -18.84
C PHE A 397 -14.64 -3.91 -19.94
N ASP A 398 -15.79 -4.43 -19.59
CA ASP A 398 -16.86 -4.82 -20.52
C ASP A 398 -17.72 -3.63 -20.99
N GLY A 399 -17.46 -2.42 -20.49
CA GLY A 399 -18.19 -1.20 -20.85
C GLY A 399 -19.58 -1.10 -20.25
N VAL A 400 -19.87 -1.88 -19.21
CA VAL A 400 -21.14 -1.76 -18.46
C VAL A 400 -21.10 -0.48 -17.63
N PRO A 401 -22.14 0.35 -17.60
CA PRO A 401 -22.19 1.57 -16.77
C PRO A 401 -22.01 1.26 -15.29
N ALA A 402 -21.31 2.15 -14.57
CA ALA A 402 -21.09 1.96 -13.15
C ALA A 402 -22.37 2.14 -12.34
N PRO A 403 -22.62 1.31 -11.31
CA PRO A 403 -23.66 1.60 -10.34
C PRO A 403 -23.30 2.85 -9.52
N ASN A 404 -24.33 3.45 -8.92
CA ASN A 404 -24.19 4.65 -8.09
C ASN A 404 -24.94 4.43 -6.78
N SER A 405 -24.23 4.48 -5.65
CA SER A 405 -24.82 4.29 -4.31
C SER A 405 -25.24 5.60 -3.63
N CYS A 406 -25.17 6.75 -4.32
CA CYS A 406 -25.45 8.07 -3.71
C CYS A 406 -26.88 8.22 -3.18
N SER A 407 -27.84 7.44 -3.66
CA SER A 407 -29.20 7.42 -3.13
C SER A 407 -29.33 6.60 -1.82
N HIS A 408 -28.29 5.86 -1.41
CA HIS A 408 -28.30 5.04 -0.23
C HIS A 408 -27.50 5.75 0.89
N PRO A 409 -28.07 5.92 2.09
CA PRO A 409 -27.33 6.52 3.18
C PRO A 409 -26.18 5.62 3.62
N SER A 410 -25.04 6.21 3.93
CA SER A 410 -23.94 5.49 4.57
C SER A 410 -24.39 4.93 5.92
N PRO A 411 -23.95 3.72 6.30
CA PRO A 411 -24.36 3.08 7.58
C PRO A 411 -23.76 3.79 8.80
N ILE A 412 -22.83 4.72 8.60
CA ILE A 412 -22.17 5.51 9.63
C ILE A 412 -22.18 6.99 9.22
N ALA A 413 -22.23 7.88 10.23
CA ALA A 413 -22.14 9.32 9.96
C ALA A 413 -20.75 9.69 9.39
N PRO A 414 -20.69 10.55 8.37
CA PRO A 414 -19.42 11.04 7.84
C PRO A 414 -18.59 11.80 8.88
N ALA A 415 -17.26 11.71 8.78
CA ALA A 415 -16.35 12.56 9.54
C ALA A 415 -16.59 14.05 9.20
N GLU A 416 -16.15 14.93 10.11
CA GLU A 416 -16.16 16.36 9.84
C GLU A 416 -15.04 16.69 8.82
N PRO A 417 -15.31 17.55 7.83
CA PRO A 417 -14.26 18.05 6.96
C PRO A 417 -13.25 18.87 7.77
N THR A 418 -11.99 18.60 7.66
CA THR A 418 -10.94 19.51 8.12
C THR A 418 -10.77 20.59 7.05
N GLY A 419 -10.94 21.84 7.45
CA GLY A 419 -10.92 23.02 6.56
C GLY A 419 -9.57 23.32 5.94
#